data_f68bb87b0554f5ff498b8e9c4e3617d7
#
_entry.id   f68bb87b0554f5ff498b8e9c4e3617d7
#
_cell.length_a   1.000
_cell.length_b   1.000
_cell.length_c   1.000
_cell.angle_alpha   90.00
_cell.angle_beta   90.00
_cell.angle_gamma   90.00
#
_symmetry.space_group_name_H-M   'P 1'
#
loop_
_entity.id
_entity.type
_entity.pdbx_description
1 polymer ?
#
loop_
_entity_poly.entity_id
_entity_poly.type
_entity_poly.pdbx_seq_one_letter_code
_entity_poly.pdbx_strand_id
1 'polypeptide(L)'
;MERYCYLYHVTHQYFVELDTDGSPINETKEIGLYTTKQFANQAIERFKTLPGFRDYPDCFSIAKQRCYLQRAESRDQLSIIYSPYHEVYLPNSDCDLVTTGCLFDTHEEAAAVLEAWKASGSCIGGDESYNVIEYQINEDSFWREGFSHADE
;
A
#
# COMPACT_ATOMS: atom_id res chain seq x y z
N MET A 1 -18.99 -14.80 -13.91
CA MET A 1 -18.49 -13.46 -14.29
C MET A 1 -17.89 -12.81 -13.06
N GLU A 2 -16.64 -12.41 -13.15
CA GLU A 2 -15.98 -11.72 -12.03
C GLU A 2 -16.54 -10.32 -11.87
N ARG A 3 -16.91 -9.99 -10.64
CA ARG A 3 -17.30 -8.63 -10.29
C ARG A 3 -16.10 -7.91 -9.70
N TYR A 4 -15.94 -6.64 -10.05
CA TYR A 4 -14.88 -5.82 -9.48
C TYR A 4 -15.30 -4.35 -9.46
N CYS A 5 -14.62 -3.61 -8.62
CA CYS A 5 -14.70 -2.15 -8.63
C CYS A 5 -13.27 -1.58 -8.58
N TYR A 6 -13.15 -0.28 -8.71
CA TYR A 6 -11.87 0.40 -8.54
C TYR A 6 -11.87 1.17 -7.23
N LEU A 7 -10.73 1.09 -6.55
CA LEU A 7 -10.44 1.88 -5.35
C LEU A 7 -9.26 2.79 -5.64
N TYR A 8 -9.12 3.83 -4.86
CA TYR A 8 -8.08 4.83 -5.02
C TYR A 8 -7.12 4.77 -3.84
N HIS A 9 -5.90 4.34 -4.11
CA HIS A 9 -4.85 4.18 -3.10
C HIS A 9 -4.01 5.45 -3.09
N VAL A 10 -3.99 6.13 -1.94
CA VAL A 10 -3.20 7.34 -1.74
C VAL A 10 -1.93 6.99 -1.01
N THR A 11 -0.81 7.42 -1.56
CA THR A 11 0.51 7.28 -0.93
C THR A 11 1.23 8.61 -0.94
N HIS A 12 2.18 8.76 -0.03
CA HIS A 12 3.15 9.86 -0.02
C HIS A 12 4.52 9.24 -0.14
N GLN A 13 5.19 9.52 -1.24
CA GLN A 13 6.49 8.95 -1.54
C GLN A 13 7.53 10.07 -1.68
N TYR A 14 8.60 9.96 -0.92
CA TYR A 14 9.65 10.95 -0.91
C TYR A 14 11.01 10.28 -1.11
N PHE A 15 11.81 10.90 -1.95
CA PHE A 15 13.20 10.52 -2.16
C PHE A 15 14.04 11.18 -1.06
N VAL A 16 14.52 10.35 -0.11
CA VAL A 16 15.13 10.87 1.12
C VAL A 16 16.60 11.22 0.93
N GLU A 17 17.39 10.28 0.43
CA GLU A 17 18.85 10.44 0.32
C GLU A 17 19.43 9.51 -0.72
N LEU A 18 20.70 9.76 -1.07
CA LEU A 18 21.52 8.78 -1.73
C LEU A 18 22.22 7.94 -0.66
N ASP A 19 22.16 6.64 -0.80
CA ASP A 19 22.90 5.72 0.05
C ASP A 19 24.42 5.92 -0.15
N THR A 20 25.22 5.31 0.72
CA THR A 20 26.68 5.41 0.67
C THR A 20 27.27 4.90 -0.65
N ASP A 21 26.55 4.03 -1.37
CA ASP A 21 26.92 3.56 -2.70
C ASP A 21 26.34 4.39 -3.84
N GLY A 22 25.62 5.48 -3.53
CA GLY A 22 24.98 6.34 -4.52
C GLY A 22 23.57 5.92 -4.95
N SER A 23 23.04 4.86 -4.34
CA SER A 23 21.67 4.39 -4.64
C SER A 23 20.62 5.29 -4.00
N PRO A 24 19.49 5.56 -4.70
CA PRO A 24 18.42 6.35 -4.12
C PRO A 24 17.65 5.58 -3.05
N ILE A 25 17.37 6.24 -1.93
CA ILE A 25 16.50 5.72 -0.89
C ILE A 25 15.14 6.39 -1.02
N ASN A 26 14.14 5.60 -1.39
CA ASN A 26 12.75 6.04 -1.47
C ASN A 26 11.98 5.49 -0.28
N GLU A 27 11.24 6.34 0.40
CA GLU A 27 10.31 5.91 1.42
C GLU A 27 8.88 6.23 0.99
N THR A 28 7.98 5.29 1.26
CA THR A 28 6.57 5.44 0.93
C THR A 28 5.73 5.28 2.19
N LYS A 29 4.86 6.26 2.44
CA LYS A 29 3.86 6.18 3.50
C LYS A 29 2.50 5.97 2.87
N GLU A 30 1.80 4.93 3.31
CA GLU A 30 0.44 4.66 2.86
C GLU A 30 -0.53 5.54 3.64
N ILE A 31 -1.36 6.28 2.92
CA ILE A 31 -2.34 7.20 3.50
C ILE A 31 -3.69 6.52 3.65
N GLY A 32 -4.13 5.81 2.64
CA GLY A 32 -5.39 5.07 2.72
C GLY A 32 -5.91 4.62 1.37
N LEU A 33 -7.02 3.88 1.45
CA LEU A 33 -7.78 3.42 0.29
C LEU A 33 -9.18 4.02 0.33
N TYR A 34 -9.58 4.60 -0.77
CA TYR A 34 -10.82 5.37 -0.84
C TYR A 34 -11.69 4.89 -1.98
N THR A 35 -13.01 4.96 -1.79
CA THR A 35 -13.96 4.50 -2.80
C THR A 35 -14.11 5.46 -3.97
N THR A 36 -13.79 6.74 -3.77
CA THR A 36 -13.87 7.74 -4.82
C THR A 36 -12.59 8.58 -4.88
N LYS A 37 -12.32 9.11 -6.06
CA LYS A 37 -11.20 10.02 -6.24
C LYS A 37 -11.39 11.30 -5.42
N GLN A 38 -12.63 11.72 -5.22
CA GLN A 38 -12.95 12.88 -4.39
C GLN A 38 -12.52 12.65 -2.94
N PHE A 39 -12.84 11.49 -2.36
CA PHE A 39 -12.41 11.13 -1.01
C PHE A 39 -10.89 11.04 -0.91
N ALA A 40 -10.23 10.51 -1.94
CA ALA A 40 -8.77 10.45 -1.99
C ALA A 40 -8.16 11.85 -1.98
N ASN A 41 -8.68 12.77 -2.79
CA ASN A 41 -8.20 14.15 -2.82
C ASN A 41 -8.46 14.88 -1.49
N GLN A 42 -9.58 14.62 -0.86
CA GLN A 42 -9.89 15.20 0.46
C GLN A 42 -8.88 14.71 1.51
N ALA A 43 -8.50 13.43 1.45
CA ALA A 43 -7.48 12.89 2.34
C ALA A 43 -6.13 13.58 2.12
N ILE A 44 -5.73 13.79 0.88
CA ILE A 44 -4.50 14.52 0.55
C ILE A 44 -4.54 15.92 1.16
N GLU A 45 -5.64 16.64 1.04
CA GLU A 45 -5.79 17.97 1.62
C GLU A 45 -5.65 17.96 3.15
N ARG A 46 -6.18 16.92 3.82
CA ARG A 46 -5.99 16.78 5.27
C ARG A 46 -4.54 16.56 5.64
N PHE A 47 -3.84 15.67 4.91
CA PHE A 47 -2.44 15.35 5.21
C PHE A 47 -1.48 16.49 4.88
N LYS A 48 -1.80 17.33 3.89
CA LYS A 48 -0.98 18.50 3.56
C LYS A 48 -0.83 19.49 4.71
N THR A 49 -1.71 19.43 5.69
CA THR A 49 -1.63 20.31 6.87
C THR A 49 -0.70 19.76 7.95
N LEU A 50 -0.29 18.50 7.84
CA LEU A 50 0.53 17.85 8.84
C LEU A 50 2.01 18.08 8.61
N PRO A 51 2.82 18.16 9.69
CA PRO A 51 4.27 18.33 9.56
C PRO A 51 4.90 17.26 8.67
N GLY A 52 5.87 17.64 7.87
CA GLY A 52 6.54 16.73 6.93
C GLY A 52 5.77 16.60 5.62
N PHE A 53 4.49 16.29 5.69
CA PHE A 53 3.64 16.20 4.48
C PHE A 53 3.48 17.57 3.81
N ARG A 54 3.29 18.63 4.59
CA ARG A 54 3.16 19.99 4.07
C ARG A 54 4.43 20.50 3.40
N ASP A 55 5.57 19.94 3.79
CA ASP A 55 6.86 20.34 3.23
C ASP A 55 7.11 19.70 1.86
N TYR A 56 6.36 18.63 1.55
CA TYR A 56 6.46 17.90 0.29
C TYR A 56 5.07 17.69 -0.32
N PRO A 57 4.34 18.76 -0.65
CA PRO A 57 2.94 18.67 -1.07
C PRO A 57 2.75 18.01 -2.44
N ASP A 58 3.81 17.93 -3.25
CA ASP A 58 3.77 17.36 -4.58
C ASP A 58 4.14 15.86 -4.61
N CYS A 59 4.40 15.27 -3.42
CA CYS A 59 4.83 13.87 -3.32
C CYS A 59 3.68 12.91 -3.07
N PHE A 60 2.44 13.38 -3.05
CA PHE A 60 1.26 12.52 -2.99
C PHE A 60 0.95 11.93 -4.35
N SER A 61 0.53 10.67 -4.37
CA SER A 61 0.04 10.02 -5.57
C SER A 61 -1.22 9.22 -5.30
N ILE A 62 -2.04 9.10 -6.31
CA ILE A 62 -3.27 8.30 -6.27
C ILE A 62 -3.13 7.20 -7.32
N ALA A 63 -3.16 5.95 -6.88
CA ALA A 63 -3.15 4.80 -7.76
C ALA A 63 -4.54 4.18 -7.79
N LYS A 64 -5.07 3.96 -8.98
CA LYS A 64 -6.35 3.29 -9.18
C LYS A 64 -6.11 1.80 -9.15
N GLN A 65 -6.74 1.10 -8.22
CA GLN A 65 -6.56 -0.32 -8.01
C GLN A 65 -7.87 -1.07 -8.14
N ARG A 66 -7.80 -2.26 -8.76
CA ARG A 66 -8.96 -3.13 -8.92
C ARG A 66 -9.17 -3.93 -7.64
N CYS A 67 -10.42 -3.96 -7.18
CA CYS A 67 -10.84 -4.78 -6.05
C CYS A 67 -11.90 -5.77 -6.53
N TYR A 68 -11.65 -7.07 -6.35
CA TYR A 68 -12.58 -8.12 -6.74
C TYR A 68 -13.61 -8.34 -5.65
N LEU A 69 -14.88 -8.46 -6.06
CA LEU A 69 -16.02 -8.53 -5.16
C LEU A 69 -16.63 -9.94 -5.18
N GLN A 70 -16.65 -10.60 -4.02
CA GLN A 70 -17.34 -11.86 -3.82
C GLN A 70 -18.67 -11.67 -3.08
N ARG A 71 -18.64 -10.92 -2.00
CA ARG A 71 -19.81 -10.65 -1.14
C ARG A 71 -20.49 -9.35 -1.47
N ALA A 72 -19.68 -8.29 -1.56
CA ALA A 72 -20.23 -6.95 -1.85
C ALA A 72 -20.76 -6.91 -3.29
N GLU A 73 -21.88 -6.26 -3.46
CA GLU A 73 -22.46 -6.05 -4.80
C GLU A 73 -21.87 -4.81 -5.47
N SER A 74 -21.41 -3.84 -4.67
CA SER A 74 -20.80 -2.62 -5.15
C SER A 74 -19.77 -2.09 -4.14
N ARG A 75 -18.95 -1.13 -4.58
CA ARG A 75 -17.95 -0.51 -3.71
C ARG A 75 -18.55 0.19 -2.49
N ASP A 76 -19.82 0.62 -2.57
CA ASP A 76 -20.48 1.30 -1.46
C ASP A 76 -20.74 0.39 -0.26
N GLN A 77 -20.68 -0.92 -0.46
CA GLN A 77 -20.84 -1.92 0.59
C GLN A 77 -19.52 -2.32 1.24
N LEU A 78 -18.39 -1.82 0.71
CA LEU A 78 -17.08 -2.18 1.24
C LEU A 78 -16.77 -1.42 2.52
N SER A 79 -16.28 -2.14 3.52
CA SER A 79 -15.75 -1.55 4.76
C SER A 79 -14.32 -1.99 5.02
N ILE A 80 -14.04 -3.27 4.79
CA ILE A 80 -12.69 -3.86 4.92
C ILE A 80 -12.39 -4.59 3.63
N ILE A 81 -11.17 -4.46 3.16
CA ILE A 81 -10.66 -5.24 2.03
C ILE A 81 -9.36 -5.93 2.42
N TYR A 82 -8.99 -6.92 1.64
CA TYR A 82 -7.87 -7.80 1.94
C TYR A 82 -6.92 -7.85 0.75
N SER A 83 -5.63 -7.80 1.04
CA SER A 83 -4.58 -7.89 0.03
C SER A 83 -3.59 -8.99 0.41
N PRO A 84 -3.24 -9.88 -0.52
CA PRO A 84 -2.13 -10.80 -0.28
C PRO A 84 -0.82 -10.01 -0.26
N TYR A 85 0.06 -10.37 0.66
CA TYR A 85 1.32 -9.66 0.89
C TYR A 85 2.44 -10.67 1.06
N HIS A 86 3.50 -10.50 0.29
CA HIS A 86 4.70 -11.30 0.38
C HIS A 86 5.90 -10.39 0.51
N GLU A 87 6.73 -10.64 1.50
CA GLU A 87 7.94 -9.88 1.77
C GLU A 87 9.12 -10.82 1.90
N VAL A 88 10.23 -10.47 1.24
CA VAL A 88 11.49 -11.20 1.30
C VAL A 88 12.59 -10.22 1.70
N TYR A 89 13.31 -10.54 2.76
CA TYR A 89 14.50 -9.79 3.12
C TYR A 89 15.69 -10.31 2.30
N LEU A 90 16.38 -9.42 1.61
CA LEU A 90 17.55 -9.73 0.80
C LEU A 90 18.80 -9.23 1.53
N PRO A 91 19.52 -10.13 2.25
CA PRO A 91 20.64 -9.70 3.11
C PRO A 91 21.81 -9.08 2.33
N ASN A 92 22.04 -9.51 1.09
CA ASN A 92 23.12 -8.98 0.27
C ASN A 92 22.91 -7.53 -0.17
N SER A 93 21.63 -7.10 -0.23
CA SER A 93 21.24 -5.76 -0.64
C SER A 93 20.72 -4.93 0.52
N ASP A 94 20.60 -5.55 1.72
CA ASP A 94 20.00 -4.93 2.91
C ASP A 94 18.69 -4.24 2.59
N CYS A 95 17.82 -4.92 1.86
CA CYS A 95 16.52 -4.41 1.49
C CYS A 95 15.47 -5.50 1.54
N ASP A 96 14.22 -5.05 1.63
CA ASP A 96 13.04 -5.91 1.55
C ASP A 96 12.44 -5.84 0.16
N LEU A 97 12.14 -7.00 -0.41
CA LEU A 97 11.41 -7.09 -1.66
C LEU A 97 9.95 -7.42 -1.33
N VAL A 98 9.06 -6.51 -1.67
CA VAL A 98 7.65 -6.63 -1.35
C VAL A 98 6.85 -6.92 -2.62
N THR A 99 5.98 -7.94 -2.54
CA THR A 99 5.03 -8.26 -3.59
C THR A 99 3.62 -8.16 -3.01
N THR A 100 2.78 -7.39 -3.67
CA THR A 100 1.37 -7.27 -3.32
C THR A 100 0.52 -7.72 -4.51
N GLY A 101 -0.68 -8.19 -4.22
CA GLY A 101 -1.61 -8.63 -5.25
C GLY A 101 -2.80 -7.72 -5.40
N CYS A 102 -3.80 -8.23 -6.10
CA CYS A 102 -5.08 -7.56 -6.23
C CYS A 102 -5.76 -7.45 -4.87
N LEU A 103 -6.73 -6.56 -4.79
CA LEU A 103 -7.54 -6.38 -3.60
C LEU A 103 -8.79 -7.27 -3.69
N PHE A 104 -9.26 -7.75 -2.55
CA PHE A 104 -10.43 -8.63 -2.44
C PHE A 104 -11.31 -8.18 -1.29
N ASP A 105 -12.61 -8.39 -1.41
CA ASP A 105 -13.55 -8.10 -0.33
C ASP A 105 -13.66 -9.23 0.69
N THR A 106 -13.01 -10.38 0.44
CA THR A 106 -12.97 -11.50 1.38
C THR A 106 -11.54 -11.93 1.68
N HIS A 107 -11.32 -12.32 2.94
CA HIS A 107 -10.03 -12.85 3.39
C HIS A 107 -9.67 -14.14 2.64
N GLU A 108 -10.66 -14.99 2.40
CA GLU A 108 -10.47 -16.30 1.78
C GLU A 108 -9.84 -16.21 0.40
N GLU A 109 -10.24 -15.24 -0.40
CA GLU A 109 -9.65 -15.06 -1.74
C GLU A 109 -8.22 -14.59 -1.68
N ALA A 110 -7.92 -13.62 -0.80
CA ALA A 110 -6.56 -13.15 -0.62
C ALA A 110 -5.65 -14.29 -0.12
N ALA A 111 -6.15 -15.10 0.82
CA ALA A 111 -5.41 -16.25 1.33
C ALA A 111 -5.16 -17.29 0.24
N ALA A 112 -6.12 -17.52 -0.67
CA ALA A 112 -5.94 -18.44 -1.78
C ALA A 112 -4.82 -18.00 -2.72
N VAL A 113 -4.69 -16.71 -2.97
CA VAL A 113 -3.58 -16.14 -3.77
C VAL A 113 -2.24 -16.41 -3.07
N LEU A 114 -2.17 -16.22 -1.74
CA LEU A 114 -0.96 -16.49 -0.99
C LEU A 114 -0.57 -17.98 -1.09
N GLU A 115 -1.52 -18.89 -0.98
CA GLU A 115 -1.24 -20.32 -1.11
C GLU A 115 -0.69 -20.64 -2.51
N ALA A 116 -1.25 -20.01 -3.54
CA ALA A 116 -0.74 -20.18 -4.90
C ALA A 116 0.70 -19.65 -5.03
N TRP A 117 1.01 -18.52 -4.41
CA TRP A 117 2.37 -17.96 -4.42
C TRP A 117 3.37 -18.87 -3.69
N LYS A 118 2.98 -19.43 -2.54
CA LYS A 118 3.81 -20.39 -1.80
C LYS A 118 4.09 -21.63 -2.64
N ALA A 119 3.06 -22.13 -3.33
CA ALA A 119 3.18 -23.33 -4.16
C ALA A 119 4.07 -23.12 -5.39
N SER A 120 4.19 -21.90 -5.88
CA SER A 120 5.04 -21.60 -7.03
C SER A 120 6.54 -21.65 -6.70
N GLY A 121 6.90 -21.68 -5.41
CA GLY A 121 8.25 -21.97 -4.95
C GLY A 121 9.32 -20.94 -5.33
N SER A 122 8.96 -19.70 -5.51
CA SER A 122 9.91 -18.64 -5.88
C SER A 122 10.72 -18.15 -4.68
N CYS A 123 11.38 -19.08 -3.97
CA CYS A 123 12.25 -18.71 -2.87
C CYS A 123 13.59 -18.22 -3.40
N ILE A 124 13.92 -16.96 -3.15
CA ILE A 124 15.20 -16.36 -3.59
C ILE A 124 16.25 -16.47 -2.49
N GLY A 125 16.01 -17.28 -1.45
CA GLY A 125 16.99 -17.53 -0.39
C GLY A 125 17.13 -16.40 0.61
N GLY A 126 16.07 -16.04 1.28
CA GLY A 126 16.02 -15.07 2.36
C GLY A 126 14.89 -15.40 3.32
N ASP A 127 14.76 -14.59 4.36
CA ASP A 127 13.61 -14.71 5.25
C ASP A 127 12.37 -14.20 4.55
N GLU A 128 11.37 -15.07 4.43
CA GLU A 128 10.13 -14.75 3.75
C GLU A 128 8.96 -14.67 4.73
N SER A 129 8.06 -13.74 4.47
CA SER A 129 6.78 -13.69 5.17
C SER A 129 5.63 -13.58 4.18
N TYR A 130 4.54 -14.29 4.48
CA TYR A 130 3.31 -14.30 3.69
C TYR A 130 2.16 -13.92 4.60
N ASN A 131 1.46 -12.86 4.29
CA ASN A 131 0.36 -12.35 5.12
C ASN A 131 -0.78 -11.84 4.27
N VAL A 132 -1.98 -11.84 4.84
CA VAL A 132 -3.11 -11.10 4.30
C VAL A 132 -3.19 -9.80 5.07
N ILE A 133 -3.12 -8.69 4.35
CA ILE A 133 -3.21 -7.36 4.96
C ILE A 133 -4.65 -6.88 4.85
N GLU A 134 -5.18 -6.34 5.94
CA GLU A 134 -6.49 -5.71 5.98
C GLU A 134 -6.37 -4.21 5.80
N TYR A 135 -7.25 -3.64 4.99
CA TYR A 135 -7.37 -2.20 4.82
C TYR A 135 -8.79 -1.78 5.15
N GLN A 136 -8.93 -0.72 5.93
CA GLN A 136 -10.22 -0.11 6.17
C GLN A 136 -10.49 0.95 5.12
N ILE A 137 -11.65 0.88 4.49
CA ILE A 137 -12.00 1.74 3.37
C ILE A 137 -12.43 3.12 3.89
N ASN A 138 -11.97 4.17 3.19
CA ASN A 138 -12.29 5.57 3.49
C ASN A 138 -11.80 6.04 4.86
N GLU A 139 -10.77 5.37 5.38
CA GLU A 139 -10.12 5.77 6.62
C GLU A 139 -8.69 6.20 6.36
N ASP A 140 -8.30 7.30 6.99
CA ASP A 140 -6.93 7.78 6.94
C ASP A 140 -6.03 6.91 7.82
N SER A 141 -4.76 6.77 7.41
CA SER A 141 -3.77 6.06 8.20
C SER A 141 -3.46 6.82 9.50
N PHE A 142 -2.71 6.15 10.36
CA PHE A 142 -2.34 6.71 11.68
C PHE A 142 -1.20 7.72 11.63
N TRP A 143 -0.64 8.03 10.45
CA TRP A 143 0.47 8.96 10.34
C TRP A 143 0.07 10.35 10.82
N ARG A 144 0.87 10.93 11.72
CA ARG A 144 0.67 12.29 12.23
C ARG A 144 1.69 13.26 11.66
N GLU A 145 2.77 12.72 11.09
CA GLU A 145 3.82 13.49 10.45
C GLU A 145 4.39 12.72 9.28
N GLY A 146 4.83 13.43 8.27
CA GLY A 146 5.47 12.85 7.10
C GLY A 146 6.98 12.78 7.24
N PHE A 147 7.65 12.93 6.13
CA PHE A 147 9.11 12.91 6.10
C PHE A 147 9.69 14.19 6.69
N SER A 148 10.77 14.08 7.44
CA SER A 148 11.51 15.22 7.98
C SER A 148 12.88 15.27 7.35
N HIS A 149 13.47 16.48 7.37
CA HIS A 149 14.88 16.63 6.98
C HIS A 149 15.79 16.04 8.06
N ALA A 150 16.90 15.44 7.64
CA ALA A 150 17.85 14.83 8.55
C ALA A 150 18.52 15.83 9.50
N ASP A 151 18.41 17.10 9.20
CA ASP A 151 19.04 18.19 9.97
C ASP A 151 18.07 18.88 10.95
N GLU A 152 16.86 18.36 11.11
CA GLU A 152 15.88 18.90 12.04
C GLU A 152 15.86 18.15 13.36
#